data_cc6ab7ff202d76f277e2b16497958562
#
_entry.id   cc6ab7ff202d76f277e2b16497958562
#
_cell.length_a   1.000
_cell.length_b   1.000
_cell.length_c   1.000
_cell.angle_alpha   90.00
_cell.angle_beta   90.00
_cell.angle_gamma   90.00
#
_symmetry.space_group_name_H-M   'P 1'
#
loop_
_entity.id
_entity.type
_entity.pdbx_description
1 polymer ?
#
loop_
_entity_poly.entity_id
_entity_poly.type
_entity_poly.pdbx_seq_one_letter_code
_entity_poly.pdbx_strand_id
1 'polypeptide(L)'
;YFFFFFLNYWKPSIAIFLESEIWPSMFKNLKKINILLILLNGRITKKTYLRWLKIKKFSQSIFNLIDIAYPQNNETKLYLKKLDVKKIQTIGNIKYIENNKTLNKKVDNDLSILFKQLKICVAASTHHTEEIFAAKAHLILKKKHRNFITIIIPRHVHRANKIFEQLEALNLKVVYHSSKNKNLNGVDIYIVDTFGESKKFYKIATTVFLGGSLINHGGQNPIEPARFGAKILHGPNIGNF
;
A
#
# COMPACT_ATOMS: atom_id res chain seq x y z
N TYR A 1 25.07 4.40 22.42
CA TYR A 1 24.81 5.49 23.39
C TYR A 1 23.37 6.03 23.27
N PHE A 2 22.87 6.39 22.11
CA PHE A 2 21.54 6.99 21.93
C PHE A 2 20.39 6.15 22.53
N PHE A 3 20.35 4.85 22.25
CA PHE A 3 19.31 3.95 22.78
C PHE A 3 19.32 3.85 24.32
N PHE A 4 20.50 3.94 24.95
CA PHE A 4 20.62 3.90 26.39
C PHE A 4 19.97 5.12 27.04
N PHE A 5 20.24 6.33 26.52
CA PHE A 5 19.61 7.57 27.02
C PHE A 5 18.10 7.54 26.81
N PHE A 6 17.63 7.11 25.63
CA PHE A 6 16.22 6.98 25.33
C PHE A 6 15.51 6.04 26.32
N LEU A 7 16.05 4.85 26.57
CA LEU A 7 15.43 3.86 27.44
C LEU A 7 15.46 4.29 28.91
N ASN A 8 16.53 4.95 29.37
CA ASN A 8 16.63 5.47 30.74
C ASN A 8 15.68 6.64 31.00
N TYR A 9 15.43 7.46 29.98
CA TYR A 9 14.51 8.60 30.08
C TYR A 9 13.05 8.13 30.10
N TRP A 10 12.65 7.33 29.11
CA TRP A 10 11.25 6.91 28.92
C TRP A 10 10.82 5.73 29.80
N LYS A 11 11.77 4.90 30.27
CA LYS A 11 11.52 3.70 31.11
C LYS A 11 10.29 2.88 30.63
N PRO A 12 10.23 2.43 29.37
CA PRO A 12 9.07 1.75 28.84
C PRO A 12 8.84 0.41 29.57
N SER A 13 7.59 0.03 29.82
CA SER A 13 7.25 -1.30 30.35
C SER A 13 7.18 -2.35 29.25
N ILE A 14 6.95 -1.95 28.00
CA ILE A 14 6.79 -2.81 26.83
C ILE A 14 7.38 -2.13 25.60
N ALA A 15 7.98 -2.91 24.71
CA ALA A 15 8.48 -2.47 23.43
C ALA A 15 7.77 -3.26 22.30
N ILE A 16 7.10 -2.58 21.40
CA ILE A 16 6.39 -3.16 20.28
C ILE A 16 7.08 -2.75 18.98
N PHE A 17 7.59 -3.73 18.25
CA PHE A 17 8.16 -3.56 16.92
C PHE A 17 7.16 -4.03 15.87
N LEU A 18 7.09 -3.30 14.75
CA LEU A 18 6.13 -3.56 13.70
C LEU A 18 6.80 -4.13 12.45
N GLU A 19 6.12 -5.06 11.81
CA GLU A 19 6.47 -5.61 10.49
C GLU A 19 7.91 -6.15 10.41
N SER A 20 8.80 -5.46 9.69
CA SER A 20 10.18 -5.92 9.44
C SER A 20 11.23 -5.22 10.33
N GLU A 21 10.78 -4.49 11.33
CA GLU A 21 11.65 -3.69 12.22
C GLU A 21 12.38 -4.60 13.23
N ILE A 22 13.48 -5.19 12.79
CA ILE A 22 14.35 -6.03 13.64
C ILE A 22 15.64 -5.27 13.91
N TRP A 23 15.79 -4.78 15.13
CA TRP A 23 16.89 -3.92 15.55
C TRP A 23 17.76 -4.61 16.62
N PRO A 24 18.83 -5.34 16.25
CA PRO A 24 19.59 -6.19 17.17
C PRO A 24 20.12 -5.47 18.41
N SER A 25 20.70 -4.29 18.25
CA SER A 25 21.22 -3.50 19.37
C SER A 25 20.13 -3.07 20.33
N MET A 26 18.98 -2.63 19.82
CA MET A 26 17.84 -2.22 20.62
C MET A 26 17.26 -3.42 21.39
N PHE A 27 17.07 -4.57 20.72
CA PHE A 27 16.58 -5.80 21.36
C PHE A 27 17.46 -6.22 22.53
N LYS A 28 18.79 -6.22 22.36
CA LYS A 28 19.73 -6.54 23.42
C LYS A 28 19.64 -5.56 24.60
N ASN A 29 19.53 -4.25 24.35
CA ASN A 29 19.41 -3.25 25.39
C ASN A 29 18.09 -3.35 26.17
N LEU A 30 16.98 -3.58 25.46
CA LEU A 30 15.68 -3.82 26.09
C LEU A 30 15.71 -5.03 27.02
N LYS A 31 16.36 -6.13 26.61
CA LYS A 31 16.46 -7.33 27.42
C LYS A 31 17.39 -7.17 28.64
N LYS A 32 18.43 -6.34 28.56
CA LYS A 32 19.26 -6.01 29.73
C LYS A 32 18.48 -5.36 30.86
N ILE A 33 17.41 -4.63 30.55
CA ILE A 33 16.54 -3.95 31.53
C ILE A 33 15.16 -4.61 31.64
N ASN A 34 15.05 -5.90 31.24
CA ASN A 34 13.87 -6.75 31.38
C ASN A 34 12.58 -6.21 30.75
N ILE A 35 12.66 -5.46 29.66
CA ILE A 35 11.50 -4.96 28.92
C ILE A 35 10.88 -6.09 28.07
N LEU A 36 9.56 -6.21 28.12
CA LEU A 36 8.80 -7.13 27.28
C LEU A 36 8.89 -6.69 25.81
N LEU A 37 9.36 -7.58 24.92
CA LEU A 37 9.58 -7.30 23.51
C LEU A 37 8.59 -8.07 22.64
N ILE A 38 7.75 -7.34 21.91
CA ILE A 38 6.73 -7.89 21.04
C ILE A 38 7.02 -7.52 19.59
N LEU A 39 6.95 -8.51 18.68
CA LEU A 39 6.93 -8.28 17.24
C LEU A 39 5.48 -8.39 16.74
N LEU A 40 4.86 -7.27 16.42
CA LEU A 40 3.47 -7.19 15.97
C LEU A 40 3.40 -7.07 14.44
N ASN A 41 2.50 -7.81 13.81
CA ASN A 41 2.34 -7.90 12.35
C ASN A 41 3.66 -8.27 11.64
N GLY A 42 4.47 -9.14 12.27
CA GLY A 42 5.79 -9.50 11.79
C GLY A 42 5.77 -9.92 10.31
N ARG A 43 6.71 -9.37 9.52
CA ARG A 43 6.88 -9.70 8.11
C ARG A 43 8.34 -10.05 7.83
N ILE A 44 8.57 -11.28 7.39
CA ILE A 44 9.88 -11.73 6.92
C ILE A 44 9.70 -12.34 5.53
N THR A 45 10.30 -11.72 4.53
CA THR A 45 10.32 -12.26 3.16
C THR A 45 11.34 -13.39 3.04
N LYS A 46 11.17 -14.29 2.07
CA LYS A 46 12.14 -15.36 1.75
C LYS A 46 13.57 -14.80 1.59
N LYS A 47 13.73 -13.67 0.89
CA LYS A 47 15.02 -13.00 0.71
C LYS A 47 15.64 -12.56 2.04
N THR A 48 14.85 -11.96 2.92
CA THR A 48 15.30 -11.53 4.27
C THR A 48 15.63 -12.72 5.16
N TYR A 49 14.81 -13.77 5.14
CA TYR A 49 15.07 -15.01 5.86
C TYR A 49 16.40 -15.66 5.44
N LEU A 50 16.66 -15.78 4.13
CA LEU A 50 17.91 -16.34 3.63
C LEU A 50 19.14 -15.50 4.02
N ARG A 51 19.00 -14.17 4.13
CA ARG A 51 20.08 -13.31 4.64
C ARG A 51 20.38 -13.60 6.13
N TRP A 52 19.33 -13.76 6.96
CA TRP A 52 19.49 -14.13 8.36
C TRP A 52 20.13 -15.51 8.53
N LEU A 53 19.83 -16.46 7.68
CA LEU A 53 20.44 -17.80 7.71
C LEU A 53 21.96 -17.79 7.48
N LYS A 54 22.51 -16.84 6.73
CA LYS A 54 23.97 -16.71 6.54
C LYS A 54 24.72 -16.47 7.85
N ILE A 55 24.06 -15.91 8.86
CA ILE A 55 24.60 -15.63 10.20
C ILE A 55 23.75 -16.33 11.26
N LYS A 56 23.44 -17.60 11.06
CA LYS A 56 22.44 -18.37 11.82
C LYS A 56 22.55 -18.24 13.35
N LYS A 57 23.73 -18.43 13.92
CA LYS A 57 23.93 -18.33 15.38
C LYS A 57 23.57 -16.94 15.92
N PHE A 58 23.99 -15.89 15.21
CA PHE A 58 23.67 -14.52 15.56
C PHE A 58 22.17 -14.23 15.40
N SER A 59 21.57 -14.62 14.28
CA SER A 59 20.13 -14.40 14.06
C SER A 59 19.29 -15.09 15.14
N GLN A 60 19.57 -16.33 15.46
CA GLN A 60 18.88 -17.06 16.53
C GLN A 60 19.03 -16.34 17.89
N SER A 61 20.23 -15.86 18.23
CA SER A 61 20.43 -15.09 19.47
C SER A 61 19.62 -13.80 19.53
N ILE A 62 19.31 -13.17 18.38
CA ILE A 62 18.49 -11.95 18.31
C ILE A 62 17.00 -12.28 18.33
N PHE A 63 16.55 -13.22 17.51
CA PHE A 63 15.13 -13.59 17.43
C PHE A 63 14.62 -14.28 18.70
N ASN A 64 15.48 -15.00 19.42
CA ASN A 64 15.15 -15.58 20.73
C ASN A 64 14.89 -14.51 21.83
N LEU A 65 15.28 -13.26 21.62
CA LEU A 65 14.96 -12.14 22.52
C LEU A 65 13.50 -11.68 22.40
N ILE A 66 12.80 -12.06 21.33
CA ILE A 66 11.39 -11.70 21.13
C ILE A 66 10.54 -12.58 22.06
N ASP A 67 9.82 -11.96 22.98
CA ASP A 67 8.95 -12.69 23.91
C ASP A 67 7.72 -13.24 23.23
N ILE A 68 7.09 -12.42 22.35
CA ILE A 68 5.90 -12.83 21.60
C ILE A 68 5.98 -12.25 20.19
N ALA A 69 5.74 -13.06 19.19
CA ALA A 69 5.59 -12.63 17.81
C ALA A 69 4.19 -12.93 17.25
N TYR A 70 3.65 -11.96 16.54
CA TYR A 70 2.40 -12.03 15.80
C TYR A 70 2.68 -11.87 14.30
N PRO A 71 2.94 -12.95 13.56
CA PRO A 71 3.23 -12.90 12.14
C PRO A 71 1.99 -12.54 11.32
N GLN A 72 2.18 -11.79 10.24
CA GLN A 72 1.08 -11.40 9.33
C GLN A 72 0.59 -12.55 8.44
N ASN A 73 1.40 -13.61 8.24
CA ASN A 73 1.08 -14.75 7.40
C ASN A 73 1.81 -16.03 7.85
N ASN A 74 1.40 -17.17 7.28
CA ASN A 74 1.97 -18.48 7.62
C ASN A 74 3.45 -18.62 7.20
N GLU A 75 3.87 -18.01 6.10
CA GLU A 75 5.26 -18.04 5.65
C GLU A 75 6.19 -17.39 6.68
N THR A 76 5.84 -16.19 7.14
CA THR A 76 6.58 -15.49 8.21
C THR A 76 6.57 -16.29 9.50
N LYS A 77 5.44 -16.91 9.86
CA LYS A 77 5.35 -17.80 11.05
C LYS A 77 6.39 -18.92 11.00
N LEU A 78 6.53 -19.57 9.85
CA LEU A 78 7.52 -20.65 9.66
C LEU A 78 8.95 -20.12 9.77
N TYR A 79 9.24 -18.94 9.22
CA TYR A 79 10.57 -18.34 9.32
C TYR A 79 10.91 -17.93 10.74
N LEU A 80 9.99 -17.32 11.47
CA LEU A 80 10.18 -16.95 12.89
C LEU A 80 10.45 -18.18 13.76
N LYS A 81 9.73 -19.28 13.53
CA LYS A 81 9.99 -20.54 14.22
C LYS A 81 11.40 -21.08 13.96
N LYS A 82 11.86 -21.03 12.69
CA LYS A 82 13.22 -21.48 12.31
C LYS A 82 14.32 -20.53 12.81
N LEU A 83 13.98 -19.31 13.19
CA LEU A 83 14.88 -18.32 13.80
C LEU A 83 14.82 -18.30 15.32
N ASP A 84 14.19 -19.33 15.95
CA ASP A 84 14.09 -19.55 17.39
C ASP A 84 13.23 -18.54 18.16
N VAL A 85 12.23 -17.95 17.57
CA VAL A 85 11.19 -17.23 18.31
C VAL A 85 10.31 -18.26 19.06
N LYS A 86 10.30 -18.18 20.39
CA LYS A 86 9.65 -19.19 21.27
C LYS A 86 8.14 -19.10 21.25
N LYS A 87 7.57 -17.91 21.38
CA LYS A 87 6.12 -17.71 21.45
C LYS A 87 5.61 -17.02 20.20
N ILE A 88 4.85 -17.74 19.39
CA ILE A 88 4.29 -17.22 18.13
C ILE A 88 2.78 -17.46 18.16
N GLN A 89 2.01 -16.38 18.02
CA GLN A 89 0.55 -16.40 17.95
C GLN A 89 0.07 -15.81 16.63
N THR A 90 -0.89 -16.44 15.97
CA THR A 90 -1.44 -15.97 14.70
C THR A 90 -2.74 -15.24 14.96
N ILE A 91 -2.77 -13.93 14.68
CA ILE A 91 -3.95 -13.07 14.78
C ILE A 91 -4.39 -12.53 13.41
N GLY A 92 -3.68 -12.91 12.34
CA GLY A 92 -3.87 -12.36 11.00
C GLY A 92 -3.11 -11.05 10.78
N ASN A 93 -3.31 -10.46 9.59
CA ASN A 93 -2.65 -9.20 9.26
C ASN A 93 -3.49 -8.02 9.73
N ILE A 94 -2.94 -7.19 10.61
CA ILE A 94 -3.64 -6.02 11.17
C ILE A 94 -4.05 -4.99 10.12
N LYS A 95 -3.43 -5.00 8.94
CA LYS A 95 -3.86 -4.16 7.80
C LYS A 95 -5.27 -4.48 7.32
N TYR A 96 -5.81 -5.66 7.67
CA TYR A 96 -7.20 -6.00 7.40
C TYR A 96 -8.19 -5.42 8.43
N ILE A 97 -7.70 -4.95 9.58
CA ILE A 97 -8.52 -4.38 10.65
C ILE A 97 -8.67 -2.87 10.42
N GLU A 98 -9.58 -2.46 9.55
CA GLU A 98 -9.95 -1.06 9.42
C GLU A 98 -11.35 -0.86 9.98
N ASN A 99 -11.56 0.21 10.73
CA ASN A 99 -12.88 0.54 11.29
C ASN A 99 -13.90 0.75 10.15
N ASN A 100 -14.99 0.01 10.17
CA ASN A 100 -16.15 0.18 9.26
C ASN A 100 -16.72 1.61 9.24
N LYS A 101 -16.39 2.45 10.23
CA LYS A 101 -16.77 3.87 10.28
C LYS A 101 -16.25 4.70 9.09
N THR A 102 -15.14 4.28 8.46
CA THR A 102 -14.62 4.97 7.26
C THR A 102 -15.34 4.59 5.97
N LEU A 103 -15.98 3.41 5.93
CA LEU A 103 -16.81 2.98 4.78
C LEU A 103 -18.11 3.79 4.69
N ASN A 104 -18.65 4.23 5.82
CA ASN A 104 -19.93 4.94 5.92
C ASN A 104 -19.84 6.46 5.74
N LYS A 105 -18.67 7.05 5.52
CA LYS A 105 -18.61 8.46 5.10
C LYS A 105 -19.37 8.60 3.80
N LYS A 106 -20.39 9.46 3.79
CA LYS A 106 -21.18 9.80 2.58
C LYS A 106 -20.22 9.98 1.40
N VAL A 107 -20.56 9.36 0.29
CA VAL A 107 -19.88 9.65 -0.98
C VAL A 107 -19.97 11.15 -1.17
N ASP A 108 -18.86 11.78 -1.55
CA ASP A 108 -18.86 13.18 -1.94
C ASP A 108 -19.93 13.32 -3.05
N ASN A 109 -21.05 13.93 -2.73
CA ASN A 109 -22.20 13.99 -3.64
C ASN A 109 -21.78 14.57 -4.99
N ASP A 110 -20.86 15.54 -4.97
CA ASP A 110 -20.36 16.21 -6.18
C ASP A 110 -19.64 15.24 -7.11
N LEU A 111 -18.80 14.35 -6.59
CA LEU A 111 -18.13 13.33 -7.40
C LEU A 111 -19.10 12.28 -7.92
N SER A 112 -20.09 11.88 -7.11
CA SER A 112 -21.10 10.90 -7.55
C SER A 112 -21.96 11.44 -8.69
N ILE A 113 -22.33 12.71 -8.64
CA ILE A 113 -23.09 13.38 -9.68
C ILE A 113 -22.23 13.56 -10.93
N LEU A 114 -20.98 14.01 -10.76
CA LEU A 114 -20.04 14.26 -11.86
C LEU A 114 -19.76 13.01 -12.70
N PHE A 115 -19.67 11.82 -12.05
CA PHE A 115 -19.34 10.55 -12.71
C PHE A 115 -20.54 9.63 -12.91
N LYS A 116 -21.79 10.07 -12.66
CA LYS A 116 -23.00 9.25 -12.53
C LYS A 116 -23.29 8.30 -13.70
N GLN A 117 -22.92 8.66 -14.93
CA GLN A 117 -23.21 7.86 -16.11
C GLN A 117 -21.96 7.24 -16.75
N LEU A 118 -20.82 7.34 -16.08
CA LEU A 118 -19.56 6.89 -16.62
C LEU A 118 -19.14 5.52 -16.07
N LYS A 119 -18.56 4.70 -16.93
CA LYS A 119 -17.82 3.50 -16.51
C LYS A 119 -16.43 3.93 -16.10
N ILE A 120 -16.08 3.70 -14.85
CA ILE A 120 -14.86 4.25 -14.24
C ILE A 120 -13.83 3.15 -14.02
N CYS A 121 -12.65 3.32 -14.61
CA CYS A 121 -11.45 2.57 -14.24
C CYS A 121 -10.50 3.53 -13.50
N VAL A 122 -10.06 3.13 -12.32
CA VAL A 122 -9.08 3.89 -11.54
C VAL A 122 -7.71 3.21 -11.64
N ALA A 123 -6.70 3.90 -12.13
CA ALA A 123 -5.30 3.50 -12.04
C ALA A 123 -4.70 4.16 -10.80
N ALA A 124 -4.57 3.40 -9.70
CA ALA A 124 -4.27 3.91 -8.38
C ALA A 124 -2.80 3.75 -8.02
N SER A 125 -2.20 4.80 -7.44
CA SER A 125 -0.81 4.84 -7.00
C SER A 125 0.18 4.44 -8.11
N THR A 126 -0.02 5.00 -9.30
CA THR A 126 0.76 4.69 -10.48
C THR A 126 2.19 5.25 -10.39
N HIS A 127 3.11 4.51 -10.99
CA HIS A 127 4.50 4.88 -11.15
C HIS A 127 4.82 5.16 -12.63
N HIS A 128 6.04 5.67 -12.88
CA HIS A 128 6.51 5.96 -14.23
C HIS A 128 6.28 4.79 -15.18
N THR A 129 5.76 5.07 -16.37
CA THR A 129 5.30 4.17 -17.44
C THR A 129 3.90 3.57 -17.25
N GLU A 130 3.43 3.36 -16.04
CA GLU A 130 2.11 2.75 -15.79
C GLU A 130 0.97 3.66 -16.24
N GLU A 131 1.16 4.98 -16.19
CA GLU A 131 0.18 5.95 -16.68
C GLU A 131 -0.05 5.83 -18.19
N ILE A 132 1.04 5.67 -18.94
CA ILE A 132 0.97 5.45 -20.40
C ILE A 132 0.31 4.10 -20.72
N PHE A 133 0.58 3.07 -19.92
CA PHE A 133 -0.09 1.78 -20.05
C PHE A 133 -1.61 1.93 -19.82
N ALA A 134 -2.02 2.63 -18.75
CA ALA A 134 -3.43 2.92 -18.46
C ALA A 134 -4.09 3.73 -19.61
N ALA A 135 -3.39 4.70 -20.18
CA ALA A 135 -3.86 5.50 -21.32
C ALA A 135 -4.06 4.65 -22.59
N LYS A 136 -3.14 3.76 -22.90
CA LYS A 136 -3.28 2.82 -24.02
C LYS A 136 -4.47 1.88 -23.84
N ALA A 137 -4.66 1.37 -22.62
CA ALA A 137 -5.82 0.56 -22.26
C ALA A 137 -7.13 1.37 -22.41
N HIS A 138 -7.12 2.64 -21.98
CA HIS A 138 -8.24 3.57 -22.14
C HIS A 138 -8.64 3.68 -23.61
N LEU A 139 -7.72 3.94 -24.52
CA LEU A 139 -7.97 4.09 -25.96
C LEU A 139 -8.65 2.86 -26.56
N ILE A 140 -8.27 1.65 -26.10
CA ILE A 140 -8.90 0.40 -26.55
C ILE A 140 -10.32 0.26 -25.98
N LEU A 141 -10.51 0.56 -24.70
CA LEU A 141 -11.78 0.43 -24.01
C LEU A 141 -12.80 1.48 -24.46
N LYS A 142 -12.36 2.69 -24.76
CA LYS A 142 -13.21 3.79 -25.25
C LYS A 142 -13.88 3.45 -26.57
N LYS A 143 -13.22 2.67 -27.44
CA LYS A 143 -13.81 2.19 -28.70
C LYS A 143 -15.04 1.29 -28.47
N LYS A 144 -15.03 0.53 -27.36
CA LYS A 144 -16.13 -0.38 -26.99
C LYS A 144 -17.17 0.26 -26.08
N HIS A 145 -16.78 1.27 -25.31
CA HIS A 145 -17.59 1.90 -24.28
C HIS A 145 -17.49 3.43 -24.38
N ARG A 146 -18.46 4.07 -25.04
CA ARG A 146 -18.46 5.54 -25.21
C ARG A 146 -18.42 6.32 -23.89
N ASN A 147 -19.08 5.77 -22.85
CA ASN A 147 -19.15 6.37 -21.52
C ASN A 147 -18.04 5.86 -20.60
N PHE A 148 -16.81 5.70 -21.10
CA PHE A 148 -15.68 5.21 -20.34
C PHE A 148 -14.72 6.34 -20.01
N ILE A 149 -14.30 6.42 -18.73
CA ILE A 149 -13.26 7.35 -18.25
C ILE A 149 -12.23 6.59 -17.43
N THR A 150 -10.98 7.00 -17.55
CA THR A 150 -9.90 6.50 -16.69
C THR A 150 -9.47 7.59 -15.71
N ILE A 151 -9.46 7.28 -14.43
CA ILE A 151 -8.96 8.14 -13.37
C ILE A 151 -7.55 7.69 -13.03
N ILE A 152 -6.57 8.58 -13.10
CA ILE A 152 -5.19 8.29 -12.72
C ILE A 152 -4.88 8.99 -11.40
N ILE A 153 -4.46 8.20 -10.40
CA ILE A 153 -4.00 8.66 -9.09
C ILE A 153 -2.51 8.35 -8.99
N PRO A 154 -1.62 9.31 -9.29
CA PRO A 154 -0.18 9.08 -9.22
C PRO A 154 0.28 8.78 -7.79
N ARG A 155 1.25 7.89 -7.61
CA ARG A 155 1.88 7.66 -6.30
C ARG A 155 2.51 8.94 -5.74
N HIS A 156 3.05 9.77 -6.62
CA HIS A 156 3.69 11.04 -6.31
C HIS A 156 3.01 12.18 -7.07
N VAL A 157 2.28 13.00 -6.35
CA VAL A 157 1.45 14.10 -6.90
C VAL A 157 2.26 15.08 -7.74
N HIS A 158 3.52 15.37 -7.37
CA HIS A 158 4.40 16.27 -8.12
C HIS A 158 4.65 15.83 -9.58
N ARG A 159 4.32 14.58 -9.93
CA ARG A 159 4.43 14.09 -11.32
C ARG A 159 3.22 14.43 -12.19
N ALA A 160 2.15 14.98 -11.61
CA ALA A 160 0.89 15.21 -12.32
C ALA A 160 1.05 16.00 -13.60
N ASN A 161 1.84 17.08 -13.60
CA ASN A 161 2.08 17.91 -14.79
C ASN A 161 2.78 17.13 -15.91
N LYS A 162 3.83 16.38 -15.57
CA LYS A 162 4.53 15.55 -16.56
C LYS A 162 3.63 14.46 -17.15
N ILE A 163 2.76 13.87 -16.32
CA ILE A 163 1.77 12.87 -16.76
C ILE A 163 0.77 13.53 -17.72
N PHE A 164 0.29 14.71 -17.39
CA PHE A 164 -0.65 15.48 -18.20
C PHE A 164 -0.08 15.71 -19.61
N GLU A 165 1.12 16.29 -19.71
CA GLU A 165 1.81 16.53 -20.99
C GLU A 165 1.98 15.26 -21.83
N GLN A 166 2.36 14.15 -21.19
CA GLN A 166 2.51 12.85 -21.85
C GLN A 166 1.20 12.31 -22.41
N LEU A 167 0.09 12.55 -21.72
CA LEU A 167 -1.22 12.08 -22.11
C LEU A 167 -1.83 12.96 -23.20
N GLU A 168 -1.62 14.27 -23.15
CA GLU A 168 -2.02 15.19 -24.25
C GLU A 168 -1.28 14.88 -25.55
N ALA A 169 0.01 14.51 -25.47
CA ALA A 169 0.77 14.05 -26.63
C ALA A 169 0.19 12.78 -27.30
N LEU A 170 -0.67 12.03 -26.59
CA LEU A 170 -1.43 10.90 -27.13
C LEU A 170 -2.82 11.32 -27.69
N ASN A 171 -3.08 12.63 -27.82
CA ASN A 171 -4.36 13.21 -28.22
C ASN A 171 -5.52 12.83 -27.27
N LEU A 172 -5.23 12.63 -25.99
CA LEU A 172 -6.24 12.39 -24.98
C LEU A 172 -6.69 13.70 -24.33
N LYS A 173 -7.98 13.85 -24.11
CA LYS A 173 -8.54 14.98 -23.37
C LYS A 173 -8.40 14.75 -21.87
N VAL A 174 -7.51 15.51 -21.25
CA VAL A 174 -7.10 15.35 -19.84
C VAL A 174 -7.62 16.51 -18.98
N VAL A 175 -8.04 16.21 -17.75
CA VAL A 175 -8.49 17.20 -16.77
C VAL A 175 -7.89 16.86 -15.40
N TYR A 176 -7.52 17.92 -14.63
CA TYR A 176 -7.11 17.76 -13.24
C TYR A 176 -8.28 17.74 -12.25
N HIS A 177 -8.11 17.02 -11.16
CA HIS A 177 -9.04 17.05 -10.04
C HIS A 177 -9.12 18.43 -9.38
N SER A 178 -8.01 19.16 -9.28
CA SER A 178 -7.95 20.52 -8.72
C SER A 178 -8.58 21.61 -9.60
N SER A 179 -8.92 21.31 -10.85
CA SER A 179 -9.53 22.28 -11.76
C SER A 179 -10.86 22.79 -11.23
N LYS A 180 -11.07 24.13 -11.27
CA LYS A 180 -12.32 24.76 -10.85
C LYS A 180 -13.51 24.39 -11.73
N ASN A 181 -13.28 24.27 -13.03
CA ASN A 181 -14.32 23.91 -14.01
C ASN A 181 -14.21 22.42 -14.37
N LYS A 182 -15.12 21.62 -13.83
CA LYS A 182 -15.11 20.14 -13.96
C LYS A 182 -16.16 19.66 -14.96
N ASN A 183 -16.13 20.16 -16.19
CA ASN A 183 -16.93 19.59 -17.24
C ASN A 183 -16.24 18.33 -17.80
N LEU A 184 -16.86 17.16 -17.63
CA LEU A 184 -16.32 15.88 -18.09
C LEU A 184 -16.77 15.49 -19.51
N ASN A 185 -17.46 16.36 -20.23
CA ASN A 185 -17.92 16.04 -21.60
C ASN A 185 -16.72 15.81 -22.53
N GLY A 186 -16.61 14.58 -23.02
CA GLY A 186 -15.54 14.15 -23.90
C GLY A 186 -14.19 13.99 -23.23
N VAL A 187 -14.07 14.10 -21.89
CA VAL A 187 -12.85 13.83 -21.16
C VAL A 187 -12.52 12.34 -21.20
N ASP A 188 -11.26 12.04 -21.46
CA ASP A 188 -10.73 10.68 -21.50
C ASP A 188 -10.08 10.31 -20.17
N ILE A 189 -9.20 11.17 -19.67
CA ILE A 189 -8.41 10.91 -18.46
C ILE A 189 -8.66 12.02 -17.42
N TYR A 190 -8.88 11.60 -16.19
CA TYR A 190 -8.98 12.48 -15.03
C TYR A 190 -7.81 12.22 -14.09
N ILE A 191 -6.95 13.21 -13.90
CA ILE A 191 -5.76 13.10 -13.03
C ILE A 191 -6.09 13.63 -11.66
N VAL A 192 -5.87 12.82 -10.61
CA VAL A 192 -5.98 13.25 -9.22
C VAL A 192 -4.64 13.81 -8.78
N ASP A 193 -4.52 15.10 -8.85
CA ASP A 193 -3.34 15.91 -8.53
C ASP A 193 -3.33 16.44 -7.10
N THR A 194 -4.14 15.83 -6.22
CA THR A 194 -4.27 16.17 -4.78
C THR A 194 -3.93 14.96 -3.91
N PHE A 195 -3.48 15.20 -2.68
CA PHE A 195 -3.09 14.14 -1.76
C PHE A 195 -4.29 13.66 -0.89
N GLY A 196 -4.33 12.35 -0.59
CA GLY A 196 -5.31 11.78 0.37
C GLY A 196 -6.69 11.46 -0.20
N GLU A 197 -6.91 11.63 -1.51
CA GLU A 197 -8.22 11.52 -2.15
C GLU A 197 -8.60 10.11 -2.64
N SER A 198 -7.68 9.16 -2.63
CA SER A 198 -7.86 7.82 -3.25
C SER A 198 -9.17 7.13 -2.85
N LYS A 199 -9.54 7.19 -1.57
CA LYS A 199 -10.76 6.54 -1.04
C LYS A 199 -12.04 7.06 -1.69
N LYS A 200 -12.10 8.34 -2.05
CA LYS A 200 -13.27 8.92 -2.72
C LYS A 200 -13.46 8.29 -4.10
N PHE A 201 -12.36 8.07 -4.83
CA PHE A 201 -12.39 7.48 -6.16
C PHE A 201 -12.62 5.97 -6.14
N TYR A 202 -12.14 5.25 -5.10
CA TYR A 202 -12.45 3.82 -4.96
C TYR A 202 -13.94 3.53 -4.79
N LYS A 203 -14.68 4.44 -4.15
CA LYS A 203 -16.13 4.31 -3.95
C LYS A 203 -16.95 4.34 -5.23
N ILE A 204 -16.47 5.03 -6.25
CA ILE A 204 -17.14 5.17 -7.54
C ILE A 204 -16.53 4.29 -8.62
N ALA A 205 -15.42 3.61 -8.34
CA ALA A 205 -14.68 2.79 -9.29
C ALA A 205 -15.40 1.46 -9.55
N THR A 206 -15.57 1.11 -10.83
CA THR A 206 -15.96 -0.25 -11.22
C THR A 206 -14.76 -1.19 -11.13
N THR A 207 -13.58 -0.70 -11.53
CA THR A 207 -12.33 -1.46 -11.57
C THR A 207 -11.19 -0.57 -11.11
N VAL A 208 -10.27 -1.15 -10.33
CA VAL A 208 -9.05 -0.47 -9.87
C VAL A 208 -7.83 -1.26 -10.32
N PHE A 209 -6.96 -0.62 -11.11
CA PHE A 209 -5.63 -1.10 -11.40
C PHE A 209 -4.65 -0.59 -10.33
N LEU A 210 -3.88 -1.50 -9.73
CA LEU A 210 -2.92 -1.18 -8.68
C LEU A 210 -1.54 -0.91 -9.28
N GLY A 211 -1.07 0.30 -9.14
CA GLY A 211 0.25 0.72 -9.59
C GLY A 211 1.40 0.06 -8.82
N GLY A 212 2.63 0.23 -9.32
CA GLY A 212 3.82 -0.45 -8.82
C GLY A 212 3.83 -1.94 -9.10
N SER A 213 2.86 -2.46 -9.84
CA SER A 213 2.69 -3.88 -10.13
C SER A 213 3.14 -4.29 -11.52
N LEU A 214 3.17 -3.39 -12.50
CA LEU A 214 3.79 -3.65 -13.81
C LEU A 214 5.31 -3.45 -13.78
N ILE A 215 5.79 -2.61 -12.89
CA ILE A 215 7.22 -2.39 -12.66
C ILE A 215 7.71 -3.21 -11.47
N ASN A 216 9.02 -3.35 -11.31
CA ASN A 216 9.62 -4.12 -10.21
C ASN A 216 9.60 -3.34 -8.87
N HIS A 217 8.40 -2.92 -8.43
CA HIS A 217 8.18 -2.19 -7.18
C HIS A 217 7.42 -3.02 -6.12
N GLY A 218 6.78 -4.14 -6.53
CA GLY A 218 6.10 -5.07 -5.63
C GLY A 218 4.62 -4.79 -5.40
N GLY A 219 4.03 -3.84 -6.16
CA GLY A 219 2.60 -3.53 -6.13
C GLY A 219 2.14 -2.75 -4.89
N GLN A 220 0.93 -2.23 -4.95
CA GLN A 220 0.25 -1.51 -3.88
C GLN A 220 -0.84 -2.38 -3.24
N ASN A 221 -1.23 -2.05 -1.99
CA ASN A 221 -2.17 -2.83 -1.21
C ASN A 221 -3.58 -2.90 -1.86
N PRO A 222 -4.09 -4.10 -2.19
CA PRO A 222 -5.40 -4.29 -2.83
C PRO A 222 -6.58 -4.17 -1.87
N ILE A 223 -6.35 -4.22 -0.56
CA ILE A 223 -7.39 -4.34 0.46
C ILE A 223 -8.31 -3.11 0.45
N GLU A 224 -7.71 -1.92 0.33
CA GLU A 224 -8.47 -0.68 0.40
C GLU A 224 -9.50 -0.55 -0.73
N PRO A 225 -9.13 -0.66 -2.02
CA PRO A 225 -10.13 -0.61 -3.09
C PRO A 225 -11.08 -1.82 -3.11
N ALA A 226 -10.62 -3.01 -2.70
CA ALA A 226 -11.48 -4.19 -2.62
C ALA A 226 -12.62 -4.04 -1.62
N ARG A 227 -12.41 -3.32 -0.52
CA ARG A 227 -13.44 -3.02 0.48
C ARG A 227 -14.59 -2.17 -0.07
N PHE A 228 -14.33 -1.37 -1.09
CA PHE A 228 -15.36 -0.60 -1.79
C PHE A 228 -16.04 -1.40 -2.91
N GLY A 229 -15.76 -2.70 -3.05
CA GLY A 229 -16.37 -3.57 -4.05
C GLY A 229 -15.77 -3.47 -5.45
N ALA A 230 -14.65 -2.74 -5.61
CA ALA A 230 -14.00 -2.61 -6.92
C ALA A 230 -13.35 -3.93 -7.36
N LYS A 231 -13.41 -4.24 -8.65
CA LYS A 231 -12.62 -5.31 -9.27
C LYS A 231 -11.15 -4.89 -9.29
N ILE A 232 -10.26 -5.75 -8.79
CA ILE A 232 -8.83 -5.44 -8.70
C ILE A 232 -8.07 -6.02 -9.87
N LEU A 233 -7.31 -5.17 -10.54
CA LEU A 233 -6.33 -5.55 -11.56
C LEU A 233 -4.91 -5.21 -11.06
N HIS A 234 -3.97 -6.08 -11.35
CA HIS A 234 -2.55 -5.86 -11.03
C HIS A 234 -1.65 -6.50 -12.07
N GLY A 235 -0.41 -6.06 -12.14
CA GLY A 235 0.65 -6.70 -12.90
C GLY A 235 1.29 -7.88 -12.14
N PRO A 236 2.37 -8.47 -12.67
CA PRO A 236 3.00 -9.65 -12.08
C PRO A 236 3.76 -9.38 -10.77
N ASN A 237 4.12 -8.12 -10.49
CA ASN A 237 4.94 -7.76 -9.34
C ASN A 237 4.06 -7.43 -8.13
N ILE A 238 3.79 -8.44 -7.29
CA ILE A 238 2.89 -8.34 -6.12
C ILE A 238 3.60 -8.68 -4.80
N GLY A 239 4.91 -8.57 -4.73
CA GLY A 239 5.71 -8.99 -3.57
C GLY A 239 5.44 -8.21 -2.27
N ASN A 240 4.65 -7.14 -2.30
CA ASN A 240 4.31 -6.33 -1.13
C ASN A 240 2.99 -6.73 -0.44
N PHE A 241 2.23 -7.67 -1.01
CA PHE A 241 0.95 -8.15 -0.45
C PHE A 241 0.66 -9.63 -0.76
#